data_63682ce483e40c9439e4dc20dc3fb0ca
#
_entry.id   63682ce483e40c9439e4dc20dc3fb0ca
#
_cell.length_a   1.000
_cell.length_b   1.000
_cell.length_c   1.000
_cell.angle_alpha   90.00
_cell.angle_beta   90.00
_cell.angle_gamma   90.00
#
_symmetry.space_group_name_H-M   'P 1'
#
loop_
_entity.id
_entity.type
_entity.pdbx_description
1 polymer ?
#
loop_
_entity_poly.entity_id
_entity_poly.type
_entity_poly.pdbx_seq_one_letter_code
_entity_poly.pdbx_strand_id
1 'polypeptide(L)'
;MADQTATRTAELGTLDGRTAPADELSIPVTDEGLLRGDGVFEVIRVYDGTPFALDEHLDRLERSGANLRLPNVQRAELESEIP
;
A
#
# COMPACT_ATOMS: atom_id res chain seq x y z
N MET A 1 -25.02 -1.38 -6.89
CA MET A 1 -23.74 -1.40 -6.15
C MET A 1 -22.86 -2.54 -6.59
N ALA A 2 -23.43 -3.64 -6.95
CA ALA A 2 -22.66 -4.80 -7.40
C ALA A 2 -21.81 -4.54 -8.63
N ASP A 3 -22.23 -3.61 -9.45
CA ASP A 3 -21.55 -3.34 -10.71
C ASP A 3 -20.13 -2.86 -10.56
N GLN A 4 -19.82 -2.22 -9.43
CA GLN A 4 -18.48 -1.72 -9.21
C GLN A 4 -17.46 -2.83 -9.07
N THR A 5 -17.88 -3.97 -8.55
CA THR A 5 -17.01 -5.11 -8.42
C THR A 5 -16.54 -5.59 -9.79
N ALA A 6 -17.45 -5.63 -10.76
CA ALA A 6 -17.10 -6.08 -12.10
C ALA A 6 -16.09 -5.17 -12.78
N THR A 7 -16.18 -3.86 -12.56
CA THR A 7 -15.25 -2.92 -13.17
C THR A 7 -13.91 -2.86 -12.46
N ARG A 8 -13.80 -3.48 -11.29
CA ARG A 8 -12.61 -3.43 -10.45
C ARG A 8 -11.90 -4.76 -10.35
N THR A 9 -12.16 -5.66 -11.29
CA THR A 9 -11.56 -6.98 -11.28
C THR A 9 -10.04 -6.96 -11.43
N ALA A 10 -9.49 -5.90 -12.00
CA ALA A 10 -8.06 -5.78 -12.21
C ALA A 10 -7.32 -5.22 -10.98
N GLU A 11 -8.05 -4.78 -9.97
CA GLU A 11 -7.42 -4.21 -8.79
C GLU A 11 -7.07 -5.31 -7.79
N LEU A 12 -5.79 -5.38 -7.45
CA LEU A 12 -5.30 -6.27 -6.41
C LEU A 12 -4.78 -5.47 -5.25
N GLY A 13 -4.88 -6.04 -4.06
CA GLY A 13 -4.31 -5.47 -2.85
C GLY A 13 -3.44 -6.48 -2.14
N THR A 14 -2.50 -5.99 -1.35
CA THR A 14 -1.71 -6.83 -0.47
C THR A 14 -1.80 -6.25 0.94
N LEU A 15 -2.24 -7.06 1.87
CA LEU A 15 -2.38 -6.65 3.27
C LEU A 15 -1.70 -7.69 4.15
N ASP A 16 -0.67 -7.25 4.87
CA ASP A 16 0.11 -8.12 5.75
C ASP A 16 0.60 -9.38 5.03
N GLY A 17 1.09 -9.20 3.82
CA GLY A 17 1.65 -10.31 3.04
C GLY A 17 0.65 -11.13 2.25
N ARG A 18 -0.66 -10.88 2.41
CA ARG A 18 -1.69 -11.59 1.67
C ARG A 18 -2.14 -10.76 0.48
N THR A 19 -2.05 -11.32 -0.70
CA THR A 19 -2.51 -10.67 -1.94
C THR A 19 -3.85 -11.26 -2.37
N ALA A 20 -4.80 -10.40 -2.67
CA ALA A 20 -6.13 -10.80 -3.08
C ALA A 20 -6.77 -9.65 -3.87
N PRO A 21 -7.92 -9.89 -4.51
CA PRO A 21 -8.69 -8.77 -5.07
C PRO A 21 -8.94 -7.72 -3.98
N ALA A 22 -8.80 -6.45 -4.34
CA ALA A 22 -8.80 -5.37 -3.35
C ALA A 22 -10.06 -5.35 -2.49
N ASP A 23 -11.21 -5.70 -3.07
CA ASP A 23 -12.48 -5.69 -2.34
C ASP A 23 -12.66 -6.88 -1.38
N GLU A 24 -11.72 -7.82 -1.39
CA GLU A 24 -11.72 -8.94 -0.44
C GLU A 24 -10.83 -8.71 0.77
N LEU A 25 -10.14 -7.59 0.81
CA LEU A 25 -9.26 -7.26 1.93
C LEU A 25 -9.96 -6.25 2.84
N SER A 26 -9.74 -6.39 4.13
CA SER A 26 -10.35 -5.49 5.10
C SER A 26 -9.41 -5.25 6.27
N ILE A 27 -9.63 -4.12 6.94
CA ILE A 27 -8.94 -3.77 8.17
C ILE A 27 -9.99 -3.55 9.26
N PRO A 28 -9.63 -3.78 10.53
CA PRO A 28 -10.60 -3.55 11.62
C PRO A 28 -10.96 -2.06 11.72
N VAL A 29 -12.18 -1.77 12.09
CA VAL A 29 -12.61 -0.38 12.29
C VAL A 29 -11.91 0.28 13.47
N THR A 30 -11.25 -0.50 14.32
CA THR A 30 -10.49 0.00 15.46
C THR A 30 -9.03 0.31 15.09
N ASP A 31 -8.65 0.11 13.84
CA ASP A 31 -7.29 0.41 13.39
C ASP A 31 -6.97 1.89 13.59
N GLU A 32 -5.82 2.18 14.18
CA GLU A 32 -5.46 3.57 14.49
C GLU A 32 -5.22 4.41 13.24
N GLY A 33 -4.75 3.81 12.18
CA GLY A 33 -4.62 4.50 10.92
C GLY A 33 -5.96 5.00 10.41
N LEU A 34 -7.01 4.19 10.58
CA LEU A 34 -8.36 4.57 10.20
C LEU A 34 -8.94 5.62 11.15
N LEU A 35 -8.81 5.40 12.45
CA LEU A 35 -9.43 6.27 13.46
C LEU A 35 -8.76 7.64 13.56
N ARG A 36 -7.45 7.69 13.40
CA ARG A 36 -6.68 8.92 13.58
C ARG A 36 -6.13 9.51 12.29
N GLY A 37 -6.25 8.78 11.21
CA GLY A 37 -5.63 9.20 9.97
C GLY A 37 -4.10 9.13 10.01
N ASP A 38 -3.53 8.33 10.92
CA ASP A 38 -2.09 8.18 11.06
C ASP A 38 -1.57 7.20 10.02
N GLY A 39 -1.18 7.72 8.88
CA GLY A 39 -0.68 6.88 7.82
C GLY A 39 0.08 7.68 6.78
N VAL A 40 0.90 7.00 6.01
CA VAL A 40 1.63 7.59 4.90
C VAL A 40 1.46 6.70 3.68
N PHE A 41 1.58 7.30 2.50
CA PHE A 41 1.43 6.53 1.27
C PHE A 41 2.33 7.09 0.17
N GLU A 42 2.57 6.25 -0.83
CA GLU A 42 3.23 6.63 -2.06
C GLU A 42 2.49 6.02 -3.24
N VAL A 43 2.54 6.68 -4.37
CA VAL A 43 1.99 6.17 -5.62
C VAL A 43 3.15 6.00 -6.60
N ILE A 44 3.33 4.79 -7.09
CA ILE A 44 4.46 4.45 -7.95
C ILE A 44 3.92 3.94 -9.28
N ARG A 45 4.39 4.56 -10.37
CA ARG A 45 4.04 4.08 -11.71
C ARG A 45 4.89 2.87 -12.07
N VAL A 46 4.29 1.96 -12.80
CA VAL A 46 4.97 0.78 -13.31
C VAL A 46 4.94 0.81 -14.82
N TYR A 47 6.11 0.75 -15.44
CA TYR A 47 6.27 0.73 -16.91
C TYR A 47 6.89 -0.59 -17.30
N ASP A 48 6.21 -1.33 -18.17
CA ASP A 48 6.70 -2.62 -18.66
C ASP A 48 7.14 -3.55 -17.52
N GLY A 49 6.35 -3.59 -16.44
CA GLY A 49 6.63 -4.45 -15.31
C GLY A 49 7.69 -3.92 -14.35
N THR A 50 8.22 -2.72 -14.59
CA THR A 50 9.28 -2.14 -13.77
C THR A 50 8.78 -0.90 -13.03
N PRO A 51 8.83 -0.89 -11.68
CA PRO A 51 8.45 0.30 -10.92
C PRO A 51 9.38 1.46 -11.22
N PHE A 52 8.80 2.63 -11.46
CA PHE A 52 9.58 3.84 -11.75
C PHE A 52 10.02 4.52 -10.46
N ALA A 53 11.33 4.81 -10.37
CA ALA A 53 11.91 5.55 -9.24
C ALA A 53 11.57 4.90 -7.89
N LEU A 54 11.63 3.57 -7.83
CA LEU A 54 11.23 2.83 -6.62
C LEU A 54 12.00 3.28 -5.38
N ASP A 55 13.32 3.40 -5.48
CA ASP A 55 14.14 3.76 -4.32
C ASP A 55 13.79 5.13 -3.78
N GLU A 56 13.58 6.11 -4.67
CA GLU A 56 13.22 7.46 -4.25
C GLU A 56 11.84 7.48 -3.57
N HIS A 57 10.89 6.70 -4.08
CA HIS A 57 9.57 6.58 -3.45
C HIS A 57 9.67 5.95 -2.07
N LEU A 58 10.45 4.89 -1.93
CA LEU A 58 10.60 4.23 -0.63
C LEU A 58 11.37 5.09 0.36
N ASP A 59 12.39 5.82 -0.10
CA ASP A 59 13.10 6.79 0.75
C ASP A 59 12.14 7.83 1.31
N ARG A 60 11.26 8.34 0.46
CA ARG A 60 10.30 9.36 0.87
C ARG A 60 9.27 8.78 1.82
N LEU A 61 8.83 7.55 1.58
CA LEU A 61 7.89 6.86 2.46
C LEU A 61 8.50 6.71 3.86
N GLU A 62 9.77 6.31 3.94
CA GLU A 62 10.46 6.18 5.22
C GLU A 62 10.57 7.52 5.95
N ARG A 63 10.88 8.58 5.23
CA ARG A 63 10.95 9.91 5.85
C ARG A 63 9.59 10.37 6.36
N SER A 64 8.55 10.14 5.57
CA SER A 64 7.18 10.52 5.98
C SER A 64 6.73 9.75 7.21
N GLY A 65 7.04 8.45 7.25
CA GLY A 65 6.71 7.63 8.41
C GLY A 65 7.44 8.08 9.65
N ALA A 66 8.73 8.40 9.53
CA ALA A 66 9.52 8.90 10.66
C ALA A 66 8.98 10.23 11.17
N ASN A 67 8.57 11.13 10.27
CA ASN A 67 8.01 12.43 10.66
C ASN A 67 6.72 12.28 11.47
N LEU A 68 5.93 11.26 11.19
CA LEU A 68 4.72 10.97 11.95
C LEU A 68 4.95 10.02 13.12
N ARG A 69 6.20 9.63 13.35
CA ARG A 69 6.59 8.68 14.42
C ARG A 69 5.87 7.35 14.29
N LEU A 70 5.63 6.93 13.07
CA LEU A 70 5.08 5.60 12.81
C LEU A 70 6.18 4.55 12.93
N PRO A 71 5.81 3.27 13.14
CA PRO A 71 6.79 2.19 13.11
C PRO A 71 7.59 2.19 11.81
N ASN A 72 8.82 1.71 11.87
CA ASN A 72 9.68 1.67 10.69
C ASN A 72 9.02 0.91 9.54
N VAL A 73 9.17 1.46 8.34
CA VAL A 73 8.72 0.80 7.12
C VAL A 73 9.55 -0.47 6.91
N GLN A 74 8.88 -1.57 6.64
CA GLN A 74 9.54 -2.83 6.33
C GLN A 74 9.89 -2.85 4.85
N ARG A 75 10.96 -2.17 4.49
CA ARG A 75 11.32 -1.91 3.10
C ARG A 75 11.52 -3.20 2.29
N ALA A 76 12.19 -4.18 2.86
CA ALA A 76 12.44 -5.45 2.18
C ALA A 76 11.13 -6.18 1.86
N GLU A 77 10.17 -6.13 2.77
CA GLU A 77 8.85 -6.72 2.50
C GLU A 77 8.14 -6.00 1.37
N LEU A 78 8.16 -4.68 1.39
CA LEU A 78 7.53 -3.89 0.33
C LEU A 78 8.17 -4.18 -1.01
N GLU A 79 9.49 -4.25 -1.06
CA GLU A 79 10.20 -4.55 -2.31
C GLU A 79 9.85 -5.92 -2.86
N SER A 80 9.61 -6.90 -1.98
CA SER A 80 9.22 -8.23 -2.41
C SER A 80 7.78 -8.29 -2.93
N GLU A 81 6.92 -7.37 -2.52
CA GLU A 81 5.52 -7.33 -2.91
C GLU A 81 5.28 -6.47 -4.15
N ILE A 82 6.14 -5.52 -4.43
CA ILE A 82 6.02 -4.63 -5.60
C ILE A 82 6.55 -5.35 -6.83
N PRO A 83 5.82 -5.32 -7.94
CA PRO A 83 6.22 -6.02 -9.18
C PRO A 83 7.55 -5.56 -9.73
#